data_25b1995bbdb369f030be8fcfcd296e4c
#
_entry.id   25b1995bbdb369f030be8fcfcd296e4c
#
_cell.length_a   1.000
_cell.length_b   1.000
_cell.length_c   1.000
_cell.angle_alpha   90.00
_cell.angle_beta   90.00
_cell.angle_gamma   90.00
#
_symmetry.space_group_name_H-M   'P 1'
#
loop_
_entity.id
_entity.type
_entity.pdbx_description
1 polymer ?
#
loop_
_entity_poly.entity_id
_entity_poly.type
_entity_poly.pdbx_seq_one_letter_code
_entity_poly.pdbx_strand_id
1 'polypeptide(L)'
;MTEGFRTHRPALETRRHPMGEVRKAVLGGDHDSLVIRETIGQMALEGCWEDVWKIADSMGREVSILLDRRERVFVDVGTAGSVILRPPEGSEIPFRLWVHTHPRLAYWSQTDKDSLARYSNLIEEALVLGFDHLKRTVNGGDHPRALAEEGPLSRWSSEPNVPYENGGVAPVG
;
A
#
# COMPACT_ATOMS: atom_id res chain seq x y z
N MET A 1 16.31 21.47 -10.23
CA MET A 1 15.97 20.52 -11.05
C MET A 1 15.13 19.50 -10.48
N THR A 2 14.09 19.33 -11.02
CA THR A 2 13.14 18.52 -10.38
C THR A 2 12.89 17.32 -11.16
N GLU A 3 13.98 16.65 -11.45
CA GLU A 3 13.80 15.62 -12.19
C GLU A 3 13.20 14.53 -11.55
N GLY A 4 13.09 14.50 -10.37
CA GLY A 4 12.66 13.38 -9.63
C GLY A 4 11.28 12.89 -9.83
N PHE A 5 10.52 13.53 -10.61
CA PHE A 5 9.19 13.16 -10.61
C PHE A 5 8.73 12.35 -11.74
N ARG A 6 9.60 11.69 -12.40
CA ARG A 6 9.14 11.01 -13.38
C ARG A 6 8.87 9.71 -12.96
N THR A 7 7.86 9.37 -12.50
CA THR A 7 7.55 8.09 -12.19
C THR A 7 6.46 7.60 -13.02
N HIS A 8 6.74 7.59 -14.26
CA HIS A 8 5.85 7.06 -15.15
C HIS A 8 6.11 5.60 -15.09
N ARG A 9 5.56 4.93 -14.11
CA ARG A 9 5.68 3.49 -14.03
C ARG A 9 4.45 2.86 -14.61
N PRO A 10 4.59 1.99 -15.61
CA PRO A 10 3.45 1.28 -16.15
C PRO A 10 2.90 0.30 -15.10
N ALA A 11 1.67 -0.12 -15.28
CA ALA A 11 1.10 -1.16 -14.45
C ALA A 11 1.93 -2.43 -14.57
N LEU A 12 2.05 -3.16 -13.45
CA LEU A 12 2.86 -4.36 -13.41
C LEU A 12 2.12 -5.55 -14.02
N GLU A 13 2.86 -6.39 -14.71
CA GLU A 13 2.38 -7.71 -15.02
C GLU A 13 2.76 -8.56 -13.84
N THR A 14 1.83 -8.77 -12.93
CA THR A 14 2.15 -9.39 -11.66
C THR A 14 2.31 -10.89 -11.77
N ARG A 15 3.22 -11.43 -10.98
CA ARG A 15 3.35 -12.87 -10.76
C ARG A 15 4.21 -13.10 -9.53
N ARG A 16 4.04 -14.25 -8.88
CA ARG A 16 4.90 -14.62 -7.79
C ARG A 16 6.17 -15.25 -8.35
N HIS A 17 7.29 -14.63 -8.10
CA HIS A 17 8.58 -15.25 -8.40
C HIS A 17 8.96 -16.21 -7.27
N PRO A 18 9.81 -17.20 -7.53
CA PRO A 18 10.31 -18.08 -6.46
C PRO A 18 10.94 -17.26 -5.35
N MET A 19 10.65 -17.64 -4.11
CA MET A 19 11.14 -16.88 -2.95
C MET A 19 12.67 -16.81 -2.88
N GLY A 20 13.37 -17.78 -3.43
CA GLY A 20 14.82 -17.72 -3.55
C GLY A 20 15.29 -16.55 -4.41
N GLU A 21 14.58 -16.25 -5.49
CA GLU A 21 14.91 -15.12 -6.35
C GLU A 21 14.57 -13.80 -5.67
N VAL A 22 13.45 -13.76 -4.95
CA VAL A 22 13.08 -12.57 -4.18
C VAL A 22 14.13 -12.28 -3.12
N ARG A 23 14.56 -13.29 -2.37
CA ARG A 23 15.60 -13.12 -1.37
C ARG A 23 16.91 -12.64 -1.95
N LYS A 24 17.26 -13.18 -3.12
CA LYS A 24 18.49 -12.78 -3.79
C LYS A 24 18.44 -11.29 -4.17
N ALA A 25 17.31 -10.83 -4.67
CA ALA A 25 17.14 -9.43 -5.02
C ALA A 25 17.19 -8.53 -3.77
N VAL A 26 16.54 -8.96 -2.69
CA VAL A 26 16.56 -8.22 -1.42
C VAL A 26 17.97 -8.13 -0.86
N LEU A 27 18.69 -9.26 -0.80
CA LEU A 27 20.06 -9.29 -0.28
C LEU A 27 21.03 -8.52 -1.15
N GLY A 28 20.79 -8.45 -2.44
CA GLY A 28 21.61 -7.68 -3.36
C GLY A 28 21.31 -6.18 -3.33
N GLY A 29 20.35 -5.75 -2.54
CA GLY A 29 19.99 -4.33 -2.46
C GLY A 29 19.20 -3.80 -3.64
N ASP A 30 18.70 -4.68 -4.49
CA ASP A 30 17.94 -4.28 -5.68
C ASP A 30 16.46 -4.15 -5.31
N HIS A 31 16.18 -3.19 -4.44
CA HIS A 31 14.85 -3.01 -3.88
C HIS A 31 13.79 -2.59 -4.92
N ASP A 32 14.22 -2.10 -6.06
CA ASP A 32 13.32 -1.65 -7.10
C ASP A 32 13.18 -2.66 -8.25
N SER A 33 13.65 -3.87 -8.04
CA SER A 33 13.62 -4.88 -9.10
C SER A 33 12.20 -5.30 -9.45
N LEU A 34 12.03 -5.73 -10.69
CA LEU A 34 10.74 -6.26 -11.12
C LEU A 34 10.38 -7.54 -10.35
N VAL A 35 11.37 -8.35 -9.99
CA VAL A 35 11.14 -9.58 -9.21
C VAL A 35 10.40 -9.25 -7.92
N ILE A 36 10.88 -8.24 -7.20
CA ILE A 36 10.26 -7.84 -5.93
C ILE A 36 8.89 -7.21 -6.18
N ARG A 37 8.82 -6.23 -7.09
CA ARG A 37 7.57 -5.49 -7.32
C ARG A 37 6.46 -6.37 -7.90
N GLU A 38 6.79 -7.25 -8.82
CA GLU A 38 5.80 -8.16 -9.41
C GLU A 38 5.28 -9.16 -8.37
N THR A 39 6.15 -9.66 -7.51
CA THR A 39 5.76 -10.57 -6.44
C THR A 39 4.85 -9.87 -5.42
N ILE A 40 5.23 -8.68 -4.99
CA ILE A 40 4.39 -7.88 -4.08
C ILE A 40 3.04 -7.59 -4.72
N GLY A 41 3.03 -7.19 -5.99
CA GLY A 41 1.80 -6.90 -6.70
C GLY A 41 0.86 -8.10 -6.78
N GLN A 42 1.40 -9.28 -7.04
CA GLN A 42 0.59 -10.50 -7.10
C GLN A 42 0.04 -10.86 -5.71
N MET A 43 0.86 -10.74 -4.68
CA MET A 43 0.41 -10.95 -3.31
C MET A 43 -0.72 -9.99 -2.93
N ALA A 44 -0.60 -8.73 -3.36
CA ALA A 44 -1.63 -7.72 -3.11
C ALA A 44 -2.95 -8.08 -3.79
N LEU A 45 -2.91 -8.55 -5.03
CA LEU A 45 -4.11 -8.98 -5.73
C LEU A 45 -4.76 -10.20 -5.05
N GLU A 46 -3.96 -11.01 -4.40
CA GLU A 46 -4.46 -12.19 -3.68
C GLU A 46 -4.87 -11.87 -2.24
N GLY A 47 -4.62 -10.66 -1.76
CA GLY A 47 -4.93 -10.29 -0.39
C GLY A 47 -3.97 -10.87 0.64
N CYS A 48 -2.79 -11.31 0.22
CA CYS A 48 -1.80 -11.89 1.12
C CYS A 48 -0.97 -10.81 1.80
N TRP A 49 -1.61 -10.03 2.67
CA TRP A 49 -1.03 -8.82 3.23
C TRP A 49 0.15 -9.07 4.16
N GLU A 50 0.09 -10.12 4.94
CA GLU A 50 1.21 -10.44 5.82
C GLU A 50 2.48 -10.75 5.02
N ASP A 51 2.33 -11.45 3.89
CA ASP A 51 3.47 -11.76 3.04
C ASP A 51 4.05 -10.49 2.39
N VAL A 52 3.19 -9.55 2.01
CA VAL A 52 3.62 -8.24 1.51
C VAL A 52 4.44 -7.53 2.59
N TRP A 53 3.93 -7.50 3.82
CA TRP A 53 4.64 -6.87 4.93
C TRP A 53 6.01 -7.51 5.18
N LYS A 54 6.06 -8.83 5.12
CA LYS A 54 7.32 -9.56 5.35
C LYS A 54 8.40 -9.22 4.32
N ILE A 55 8.01 -9.06 3.05
CA ILE A 55 8.97 -8.64 2.03
C ILE A 55 9.45 -7.21 2.30
N ALA A 56 8.54 -6.30 2.61
CA ALA A 56 8.90 -4.92 2.92
C ALA A 56 9.85 -4.86 4.13
N ASP A 57 9.54 -5.63 5.17
CA ASP A 57 10.37 -5.70 6.37
C ASP A 57 11.76 -6.24 6.05
N SER A 58 11.84 -7.28 5.23
CA SER A 58 13.12 -7.85 4.84
C SER A 58 13.99 -6.86 4.05
N MET A 59 13.37 -5.94 3.33
CA MET A 59 14.10 -4.87 2.64
C MET A 59 14.47 -3.73 3.59
N GLY A 60 13.80 -3.60 4.72
CA GLY A 60 13.93 -2.45 5.59
C GLY A 60 13.40 -1.18 4.94
N ARG A 61 12.36 -1.30 4.10
CA ARG A 61 11.79 -0.16 3.39
C ARG A 61 10.27 -0.19 3.41
N GLU A 62 9.66 0.97 3.39
CA GLU A 62 8.22 1.06 3.26
C GLU A 62 7.83 0.87 1.80
N VAL A 63 6.70 0.21 1.58
CA VAL A 63 6.19 -0.09 0.25
C VAL A 63 4.81 0.54 0.11
N SER A 64 4.50 1.08 -1.06
CA SER A 64 3.20 1.63 -1.39
C SER A 64 2.63 0.90 -2.60
N ILE A 65 1.40 0.47 -2.50
CA ILE A 65 0.71 -0.27 -3.57
C ILE A 65 -0.59 0.46 -3.89
N LEU A 66 -0.84 0.68 -5.17
CA LEU A 66 -2.12 1.22 -5.63
C LEU A 66 -2.78 0.21 -6.56
N LEU A 67 -4.06 -0.02 -6.35
CA LEU A 67 -4.91 -0.74 -7.27
C LEU A 67 -5.85 0.30 -7.89
N ASP A 68 -5.80 0.44 -9.18
CA ASP A 68 -6.66 1.42 -9.84
C ASP A 68 -8.07 0.86 -10.10
N ARG A 69 -8.91 1.61 -10.78
CA ARG A 69 -10.28 1.20 -11.06
C ARG A 69 -10.37 -0.10 -11.84
N ARG A 70 -9.37 -0.40 -12.66
CA ARG A 70 -9.31 -1.64 -13.43
C ARG A 70 -8.51 -2.73 -12.73
N GLU A 71 -8.18 -2.51 -11.46
CA GLU A 71 -7.35 -3.45 -10.67
C GLU A 71 -5.96 -3.64 -11.24
N ARG A 72 -5.45 -2.66 -11.96
CA ARG A 72 -4.06 -2.65 -12.35
C ARG A 72 -3.23 -2.27 -11.14
N VAL A 73 -2.08 -2.91 -10.97
CA VAL A 73 -1.26 -2.79 -9.80
C VAL A 73 -0.04 -1.92 -10.05
N PHE A 74 0.21 -1.00 -9.12
CA PHE A 74 1.40 -0.15 -9.15
C PHE A 74 2.09 -0.28 -7.80
N VAL A 75 3.38 -0.58 -7.80
CA VAL A 75 4.15 -0.79 -6.57
C VAL A 75 5.34 0.15 -6.55
N ASP A 76 5.46 0.92 -5.47
CA ASP A 76 6.61 1.78 -5.24
C ASP A 76 7.31 1.36 -3.96
N VAL A 77 8.62 1.39 -4.00
CA VAL A 77 9.45 1.11 -2.82
C VAL A 77 10.04 2.43 -2.36
N GLY A 78 9.78 2.79 -1.11
CA GLY A 78 10.26 4.03 -0.51
C GLY A 78 11.55 3.85 0.26
N THR A 79 11.70 4.63 1.33
CA THR A 79 12.85 4.55 2.22
C THR A 79 12.50 3.70 3.45
N ALA A 80 13.41 3.62 4.41
CA ALA A 80 13.17 2.90 5.65
C ALA A 80 12.06 3.52 6.52
N GLY A 81 11.78 4.80 6.35
CA GLY A 81 10.79 5.48 7.17
C GLY A 81 9.70 6.21 6.40
N SER A 82 9.66 6.10 5.09
CA SER A 82 8.69 6.87 4.33
C SER A 82 8.46 6.34 2.93
N VAL A 83 7.21 6.32 2.51
CA VAL A 83 6.83 6.14 1.11
C VAL A 83 5.71 7.13 0.82
N ILE A 84 5.84 7.86 -0.26
CA ILE A 84 4.86 8.88 -0.61
C ILE A 84 3.89 8.34 -1.64
N LEU A 85 2.61 8.59 -1.41
CA LEU A 85 1.58 8.23 -2.36
C LEU A 85 1.65 9.16 -3.57
N ARG A 86 1.81 8.57 -4.74
CA ARG A 86 1.83 9.30 -6.01
C ARG A 86 1.01 8.56 -7.03
N PRO A 87 -0.14 9.08 -7.43
CA PRO A 87 -0.94 8.43 -8.46
C PRO A 87 -0.16 8.34 -9.77
N PRO A 88 0.03 7.16 -10.33
CA PRO A 88 0.78 7.01 -11.58
C PRO A 88 0.03 7.61 -12.76
N GLU A 89 0.81 8.17 -13.68
CA GLU A 89 0.21 8.70 -14.87
C GLU A 89 -0.39 7.56 -15.69
N GLY A 90 -1.56 7.76 -16.24
CA GLY A 90 -2.25 6.72 -17.00
C GLY A 90 -3.09 5.77 -16.16
N SER A 91 -3.03 5.88 -14.83
CA SER A 91 -3.90 5.07 -13.99
C SER A 91 -5.35 5.56 -14.08
N GLU A 92 -6.30 4.66 -13.86
CA GLU A 92 -7.71 5.01 -13.90
C GLU A 92 -8.26 5.22 -12.50
N ILE A 93 -8.83 6.38 -12.26
CA ILE A 93 -9.43 6.73 -10.98
C ILE A 93 -10.93 6.42 -11.00
N PRO A 94 -11.53 6.20 -9.81
CA PRO A 94 -10.87 6.21 -8.50
C PRO A 94 -10.00 4.98 -8.27
N PHE A 95 -8.99 5.13 -7.41
CA PHE A 95 -8.22 3.98 -6.98
C PHE A 95 -9.07 3.18 -6.02
N ARG A 96 -9.18 1.90 -6.25
CA ARG A 96 -9.97 1.04 -5.38
C ARG A 96 -9.30 0.85 -4.02
N LEU A 97 -7.97 0.81 -4.00
CA LEU A 97 -7.24 0.54 -2.78
C LEU A 97 -5.83 1.14 -2.81
N TRP A 98 -5.45 1.76 -1.72
CA TRP A 98 -4.08 2.18 -1.45
C TRP A 98 -3.59 1.42 -0.22
N VAL A 99 -2.44 0.74 -0.36
CA VAL A 99 -1.84 0.00 0.74
C VAL A 99 -0.42 0.48 0.93
N HIS A 100 0.00 0.68 2.17
CA HIS A 100 1.40 0.93 2.45
C HIS A 100 1.81 0.21 3.74
N THR A 101 3.12 0.05 3.92
CA THR A 101 3.66 -0.69 5.06
C THR A 101 4.35 0.24 6.03
N HIS A 102 4.25 -0.10 7.33
CA HIS A 102 5.01 0.53 8.39
C HIS A 102 5.90 -0.54 9.05
N PRO A 103 7.04 -0.16 9.61
CA PRO A 103 7.97 -1.16 10.15
C PRO A 103 7.46 -1.93 11.37
N ARG A 104 6.59 -1.35 12.17
CA ARG A 104 6.10 -2.01 13.38
C ARG A 104 4.60 -1.87 13.54
N LEU A 105 4.14 -0.72 13.98
CA LEU A 105 2.76 -0.49 14.29
C LEU A 105 2.02 0.12 13.10
N ALA A 106 0.86 -0.40 12.80
CA ALA A 106 0.00 0.19 11.78
C ALA A 106 -0.75 1.36 12.42
N TYR A 107 -0.53 2.55 11.89
CA TYR A 107 -1.23 3.76 12.29
C TYR A 107 -1.21 4.76 11.14
N TRP A 108 -2.10 5.73 11.17
CA TRP A 108 -2.09 6.77 10.15
C TRP A 108 -1.18 7.89 10.62
N SER A 109 0.01 7.99 10.01
CA SER A 109 0.95 9.06 10.33
C SER A 109 0.42 10.38 9.78
N GLN A 110 1.05 11.50 10.13
CA GLN A 110 0.64 12.79 9.58
C GLN A 110 0.79 12.81 8.06
N THR A 111 1.88 12.24 7.55
CA THR A 111 2.09 12.12 6.10
C THR A 111 0.99 11.30 5.44
N ASP A 112 0.58 10.20 6.07
CA ASP A 112 -0.51 9.37 5.57
C ASP A 112 -1.82 10.14 5.55
N LYS A 113 -2.11 10.87 6.64
CA LYS A 113 -3.32 11.68 6.73
C LYS A 113 -3.34 12.79 5.68
N ASP A 114 -2.19 13.40 5.41
CA ASP A 114 -2.07 14.41 4.37
C ASP A 114 -2.36 13.79 3.00
N SER A 115 -1.91 12.58 2.75
CA SER A 115 -2.20 11.86 1.50
C SER A 115 -3.67 11.52 1.39
N LEU A 116 -4.29 11.00 2.46
CA LEU A 116 -5.72 10.69 2.47
C LEU A 116 -6.55 11.94 2.24
N ALA A 117 -6.17 13.06 2.84
CA ALA A 117 -6.87 14.33 2.65
C ALA A 117 -6.72 14.83 1.21
N ARG A 118 -5.51 14.77 0.69
CA ARG A 118 -5.23 15.27 -0.66
C ARG A 118 -5.96 14.47 -1.73
N TYR A 119 -6.02 13.15 -1.58
CA TYR A 119 -6.60 12.26 -2.56
C TYR A 119 -7.97 11.71 -2.16
N SER A 120 -8.65 12.40 -1.26
CA SER A 120 -9.95 11.93 -0.74
C SER A 120 -11.03 11.74 -1.80
N ASN A 121 -10.87 12.37 -2.96
CA ASN A 121 -11.82 12.19 -4.05
C ASN A 121 -11.38 11.11 -5.04
N LEU A 122 -10.22 10.50 -4.81
CA LEU A 122 -9.62 9.58 -5.76
C LEU A 122 -9.38 8.18 -5.22
N ILE A 123 -9.51 7.97 -3.93
CA ILE A 123 -9.23 6.67 -3.29
C ILE A 123 -10.45 6.21 -2.51
N GLU A 124 -10.83 4.95 -2.69
CA GLU A 124 -12.01 4.40 -2.02
C GLU A 124 -11.69 3.75 -0.68
N GLU A 125 -10.54 3.15 -0.54
CA GLU A 125 -10.15 2.41 0.66
C GLU A 125 -8.65 2.43 0.84
N ALA A 126 -8.16 2.40 2.06
CA ALA A 126 -6.72 2.33 2.32
C ALA A 126 -6.40 1.39 3.47
N LEU A 127 -5.22 0.76 3.41
CA LEU A 127 -4.69 -0.13 4.44
C LEU A 127 -3.29 0.31 4.83
N VAL A 128 -2.98 0.18 6.12
CA VAL A 128 -1.60 0.23 6.61
C VAL A 128 -1.27 -1.15 7.14
N LEU A 129 -0.16 -1.72 6.72
CA LEU A 129 0.28 -3.03 7.16
C LEU A 129 1.37 -2.87 8.22
N GLY A 130 1.19 -3.50 9.37
CA GLY A 130 2.16 -3.53 10.46
C GLY A 130 2.69 -4.92 10.72
N PHE A 131 3.40 -5.09 11.82
CA PHE A 131 4.12 -6.33 12.11
C PHE A 131 3.23 -7.58 12.16
N ASP A 132 2.14 -7.57 12.85
CA ASP A 132 1.24 -8.73 12.94
C ASP A 132 -0.21 -8.33 12.76
N HIS A 133 -0.43 -7.15 12.21
CA HIS A 133 -1.77 -6.57 12.10
C HIS A 133 -1.83 -5.56 10.97
N LEU A 134 -3.04 -5.18 10.63
CA LEU A 134 -3.28 -4.13 9.66
C LEU A 134 -4.33 -3.16 10.19
N LYS A 135 -4.38 -1.99 9.59
CA LYS A 135 -5.38 -0.98 9.89
C LYS A 135 -6.03 -0.55 8.58
N ARG A 136 -7.35 -0.43 8.61
CA ARG A 136 -8.11 -0.07 7.41
C ARG A 136 -8.80 1.28 7.60
N THR A 137 -9.03 2.00 6.52
CA THR A 137 -9.95 3.12 6.49
C THR A 137 -10.73 3.10 5.19
N VAL A 138 -12.00 3.43 5.26
CA VAL A 138 -12.90 3.43 4.10
C VAL A 138 -13.41 4.84 3.90
N ASN A 139 -13.45 5.27 2.64
CA ASN A 139 -13.89 6.60 2.26
C ASN A 139 -15.39 6.62 1.97
N GLY A 140 -16.03 7.68 2.39
CA GLY A 140 -17.43 7.93 2.06
C GLY A 140 -18.40 7.39 3.08
N GLY A 141 -19.65 7.85 3.00
CA GLY A 141 -20.68 7.43 3.92
C GLY A 141 -20.57 8.10 5.27
N ASP A 142 -21.46 7.68 6.18
CA ASP A 142 -21.46 8.18 7.53
C ASP A 142 -20.73 7.18 8.40
N HIS A 143 -19.68 7.60 9.01
CA HIS A 143 -18.92 6.75 9.91
C HIS A 143 -19.22 7.12 11.36
N PRO A 144 -19.44 6.14 12.25
CA PRO A 144 -19.59 6.43 13.66
C PRO A 144 -18.33 7.11 14.22
N ARG A 145 -17.18 6.79 13.65
CA ARG A 145 -15.93 7.47 13.97
C ARG A 145 -15.19 7.73 12.66
N ALA A 146 -14.69 8.93 12.53
CA ALA A 146 -13.89 9.33 11.39
C ALA A 146 -12.50 9.74 11.84
N LEU A 147 -11.59 9.88 10.91
CA LEU A 147 -10.21 10.30 11.21
C LEU A 147 -10.15 11.75 11.68
N ALA A 148 -11.14 12.57 11.33
CA ALA A 148 -11.28 13.94 11.84
C ALA A 148 -12.77 14.30 11.86
N GLU A 149 -13.10 15.31 12.65
CA GLU A 149 -14.49 15.74 12.77
C GLU A 149 -14.95 16.56 11.55
N GLU A 150 -14.04 17.22 10.88
CA GLU A 150 -14.36 18.06 9.74
C GLU A 150 -13.26 17.99 8.70
N GLY A 151 -13.51 18.53 7.53
CA GLY A 151 -12.57 18.52 6.41
C GLY A 151 -12.52 17.17 5.69
N PRO A 152 -11.55 17.02 4.78
CA PRO A 152 -11.48 15.80 3.96
C PRO A 152 -11.34 14.50 4.76
N LEU A 153 -10.67 14.55 5.92
CA LEU A 153 -10.48 13.36 6.74
C LEU A 153 -11.76 12.93 7.46
N SER A 154 -12.81 13.76 7.48
CA SER A 154 -14.09 13.37 8.05
C SER A 154 -14.80 12.31 7.22
N ARG A 155 -14.35 12.11 5.98
CA ARG A 155 -14.94 11.11 5.09
C ARG A 155 -14.30 9.73 5.28
N TRP A 156 -13.21 9.64 6.04
CA TRP A 156 -12.48 8.40 6.23
C TRP A 156 -12.81 7.79 7.59
N SER A 157 -13.11 6.49 7.60
CA SER A 157 -13.43 5.81 8.86
C SER A 157 -12.21 5.67 9.75
N SER A 158 -12.44 5.64 11.07
CA SER A 158 -11.40 5.31 12.03
C SER A 158 -11.69 3.92 12.57
N GLU A 159 -10.90 2.94 12.18
CA GLU A 159 -11.11 1.55 12.55
C GLU A 159 -9.93 1.03 13.38
N PRO A 160 -10.18 0.07 14.27
CA PRO A 160 -9.11 -0.47 15.10
C PRO A 160 -8.17 -1.34 14.29
N ASN A 161 -6.97 -1.58 14.83
CA ASN A 161 -6.06 -2.55 14.25
C ASN A 161 -6.66 -3.94 14.38
N VAL A 162 -6.48 -4.75 13.35
CA VAL A 162 -6.93 -6.14 13.35
C VAL A 162 -5.76 -7.06 13.00
N PRO A 163 -5.69 -8.25 13.60
CA PRO A 163 -4.60 -9.17 13.26
C PRO A 163 -4.75 -9.70 11.84
N TYR A 164 -3.65 -10.09 11.23
CA TYR A 164 -3.72 -10.82 9.97
C TYR A 164 -4.44 -12.14 10.22
N GLU A 165 -5.17 -12.59 9.23
CA GLU A 165 -5.85 -13.85 9.38
C GLU A 165 -4.90 -15.02 9.22
N ASN A 166 -5.25 -16.15 9.86
CA ASN A 166 -4.45 -17.34 9.75
C ASN A 166 -4.38 -17.79 8.31
N GLY A 167 -3.17 -18.05 7.85
CA GLY A 167 -2.94 -18.40 6.48
C GLY A 167 -2.64 -17.22 5.58
N GLY A 168 -2.68 -16.01 6.13
CA GLY A 168 -2.29 -14.82 5.37
C GLY A 168 -3.23 -14.41 4.27
N VAL A 169 -4.37 -15.05 4.13
CA VAL A 169 -5.33 -14.70 3.12
C VAL A 169 -6.49 -14.00 3.77
N ALA A 170 -6.60 -12.72 3.58
CA ALA A 170 -7.75 -12.01 4.05
C ALA A 170 -8.92 -12.36 3.15
N PRO A 171 -10.08 -12.64 3.69
CA PRO A 171 -11.23 -12.89 2.87
C PRO A 171 -11.56 -11.63 2.13
N VAL A 172 -11.81 -11.80 0.87
CA VAL A 172 -12.20 -10.66 0.08
C VAL A 172 -13.65 -10.44 0.40
N GLY A 173 -13.87 -9.50 1.21
CA GLY A 173 -15.23 -9.15 1.57
C GLY A 173 -15.69 -7.99 0.77
#